data_a3d2671dd122bcde76adce5939924ebf
#
_entry.id   a3d2671dd122bcde76adce5939924ebf
#
_cell.length_a   1.000
_cell.length_b   1.000
_cell.length_c   1.000
_cell.angle_alpha   90.00
_cell.angle_beta   90.00
_cell.angle_gamma   90.00
#
_symmetry.space_group_name_H-M   'P 1'
#
loop_
_entity.id
_entity.type
_entity.pdbx_description
1 polymer ?
#
loop_
_entity_poly.entity_id
_entity_poly.type
_entity_poly.pdbx_seq_one_letter_code
_entity_poly.pdbx_strand_id
1 'polypeptide(L)'
;MKKIVFISGATASGKSDFVHKLIDNYFNNGVIISIDSMQVYKYMDIGSAKPSYEEIKKYNYKMIDIVEPFFNFNIKDYLEIFKNVIENVDKAPIFGVGGTGFYIDSIKYGIFDETNDNKENSIKIRKELYQRIENEGLESLYLELLKVDKESAEIIDRYNSRRVIRALEVFYNTGRKFSELKKERKKIIDLDYLSYIMDIERDTLYNNINKRVDLMFDNGLLEEVKSIIKMNVNINCTSMQAIGYKECYDYLVNNSMSFEDLKEIIKKRTRNFAKRQLTWFRREEHKRIKPEDIEKVAKEIKEFYEL
;
A
#
# COMPACT_ATOMS: atom_id res chain seq x y z
N MET A 1 -4.40 25.11 -6.88
CA MET A 1 -3.87 23.72 -6.80
C MET A 1 -4.05 23.25 -5.36
N LYS A 2 -4.53 22.03 -5.11
CA LYS A 2 -4.62 21.49 -3.72
C LYS A 2 -3.22 21.19 -3.20
N LYS A 3 -2.99 21.47 -1.91
CA LYS A 3 -1.73 21.23 -1.22
C LYS A 3 -1.85 19.98 -0.35
N ILE A 4 -0.80 19.15 -0.27
CA ILE A 4 -0.75 17.95 0.57
C ILE A 4 0.67 17.72 1.12
N VAL A 5 0.77 17.21 2.35
CA VAL A 5 2.04 16.81 2.96
C VAL A 5 2.09 15.29 3.09
N PHE A 6 2.96 14.64 2.36
CA PHE A 6 3.18 13.21 2.52
C PHE A 6 4.14 12.91 3.68
N ILE A 7 3.66 12.11 4.63
CA ILE A 7 4.48 11.54 5.70
C ILE A 7 4.53 10.03 5.49
N SER A 8 5.62 9.59 4.90
CA SER A 8 5.81 8.22 4.42
C SER A 8 6.83 7.46 5.27
N GLY A 9 6.97 6.16 5.03
CA GLY A 9 7.97 5.33 5.69
C GLY A 9 7.52 3.89 5.87
N ALA A 10 8.39 3.05 6.41
CA ALA A 10 8.09 1.65 6.66
C ALA A 10 6.95 1.47 7.67
N THR A 11 6.28 0.32 7.65
CA THR A 11 5.37 -0.05 8.73
C THR A 11 6.11 -0.05 10.07
N ALA A 12 5.43 0.33 11.14
CA ALA A 12 6.00 0.48 12.50
C ALA A 12 7.11 1.55 12.66
N SER A 13 7.21 2.55 11.75
CA SER A 13 8.18 3.65 11.85
C SER A 13 7.67 4.86 12.64
N GLY A 14 6.45 4.84 13.19
CA GLY A 14 5.90 5.96 13.97
C GLY A 14 5.25 7.09 13.16
N LYS A 15 4.92 6.86 11.88
CA LYS A 15 4.30 7.88 11.00
C LYS A 15 3.03 8.50 11.58
N SER A 16 2.10 7.65 12.02
CA SER A 16 0.80 8.10 12.53
C SER A 16 0.98 8.94 13.79
N ASP A 17 1.79 8.47 14.73
CA ASP A 17 2.08 9.19 15.97
C ASP A 17 2.74 10.55 15.70
N PHE A 18 3.61 10.62 14.69
CA PHE A 18 4.25 11.88 14.28
C PHE A 18 3.21 12.88 13.77
N VAL A 19 2.29 12.43 12.90
CA VAL A 19 1.24 13.30 12.34
C VAL A 19 0.21 13.67 13.40
N HIS A 20 -0.16 12.76 14.31
CA HIS A 20 -1.03 13.09 15.44
C HIS A 20 -0.44 14.20 16.29
N LYS A 21 0.86 14.13 16.62
CA LYS A 21 1.57 15.21 17.35
C LYS A 21 1.63 16.53 16.55
N LEU A 22 1.80 16.47 15.22
CA LEU A 22 1.73 17.66 14.37
C LEU A 22 0.35 18.31 14.46
N ILE A 23 -0.72 17.53 14.38
CA ILE A 23 -2.09 18.04 14.46
C ILE A 23 -2.37 18.60 15.85
N ASP A 24 -2.08 17.84 16.90
CA ASP A 24 -2.36 18.25 18.28
C ASP A 24 -1.63 19.54 18.68
N ASN A 25 -0.40 19.75 18.20
CA ASN A 25 0.42 20.88 18.62
C ASN A 25 0.40 22.09 17.68
N TYR A 26 0.12 21.88 16.37
CA TYR A 26 0.33 22.93 15.37
C TYR A 26 -0.80 23.10 14.35
N PHE A 27 -1.67 22.08 14.14
CA PHE A 27 -2.64 22.06 13.04
C PHE A 27 -3.99 21.47 13.47
N ASN A 28 -4.67 22.10 14.44
CA ASN A 28 -5.89 21.60 15.11
C ASN A 28 -7.03 21.14 14.17
N ASN A 29 -7.04 21.59 12.90
CA ASN A 29 -8.02 21.23 11.90
C ASN A 29 -7.44 20.35 10.80
N GLY A 30 -6.27 19.74 11.00
CA GLY A 30 -5.62 18.90 10.02
C GLY A 30 -6.48 17.67 9.63
N VAL A 31 -6.38 17.27 8.37
CA VAL A 31 -7.06 16.09 7.83
C VAL A 31 -6.04 15.05 7.44
N ILE A 32 -6.23 13.81 7.88
CA ILE A 32 -5.36 12.70 7.49
C ILE A 32 -6.02 11.88 6.39
N ILE A 33 -5.31 11.67 5.28
CA ILE A 33 -5.69 10.72 4.24
C ILE A 33 -4.78 9.49 4.37
N SER A 34 -5.38 8.34 4.73
CA SER A 34 -4.63 7.07 4.80
C SER A 34 -4.19 6.62 3.41
N ILE A 35 -2.87 6.46 3.21
CA ILE A 35 -2.30 5.91 1.97
C ILE A 35 -1.82 4.48 2.26
N ASP A 36 -2.79 3.62 2.56
CA ASP A 36 -2.57 2.22 2.85
C ASP A 36 -3.56 1.35 2.07
N SER A 37 -3.06 0.30 1.43
CA SER A 37 -3.86 -0.59 0.58
C SER A 37 -4.72 -1.59 1.37
N MET A 38 -4.55 -1.68 2.69
CA MET A 38 -5.29 -2.61 3.55
C MET A 38 -6.27 -1.90 4.48
N GLN A 39 -5.96 -0.70 4.96
CA GLN A 39 -6.86 0.08 5.82
C GLN A 39 -8.15 0.54 5.12
N VAL A 40 -8.21 0.42 3.82
CA VAL A 40 -9.42 0.67 3.01
C VAL A 40 -10.53 -0.36 3.24
N TYR A 41 -10.18 -1.56 3.71
CA TYR A 41 -11.13 -2.64 3.93
C TYR A 41 -11.77 -2.55 5.30
N LYS A 42 -13.11 -2.64 5.36
CA LYS A 42 -13.86 -2.77 6.60
C LYS A 42 -13.52 -4.07 7.32
N TYR A 43 -13.66 -4.09 8.63
CA TYR A 43 -13.46 -5.27 9.50
C TYR A 43 -12.02 -5.81 9.53
N MET A 44 -11.09 -5.15 8.88
CA MET A 44 -9.67 -5.49 8.88
C MET A 44 -8.91 -4.46 9.72
N ASP A 45 -9.09 -4.48 11.02
CA ASP A 45 -8.65 -3.41 11.92
C ASP A 45 -7.30 -3.74 12.57
N ILE A 46 -7.22 -4.91 13.20
CA ILE A 46 -6.05 -5.35 13.96
C ILE A 46 -4.88 -5.67 13.03
N GLY A 47 -5.11 -6.55 12.06
CA GLY A 47 -4.04 -6.99 11.15
C GLY A 47 -3.53 -5.90 10.20
N SER A 48 -4.34 -4.90 9.88
CA SER A 48 -3.93 -3.73 9.11
C SER A 48 -3.32 -2.61 9.97
N ALA A 49 -3.34 -2.76 11.30
CA ALA A 49 -2.97 -1.71 12.27
C ALA A 49 -3.71 -0.40 12.00
N LYS A 50 -5.01 -0.48 11.79
CA LYS A 50 -5.89 0.66 11.59
C LYS A 50 -5.93 1.51 12.86
N PRO A 51 -6.01 2.85 12.76
CA PRO A 51 -6.25 3.72 13.92
C PRO A 51 -7.56 3.35 14.62
N SER A 52 -7.65 3.59 15.92
CA SER A 52 -8.88 3.38 16.68
C SER A 52 -10.02 4.29 16.19
N TYR A 53 -11.25 3.94 16.49
CA TYR A 53 -12.40 4.76 16.12
C TYR A 53 -12.29 6.20 16.66
N GLU A 54 -11.79 6.36 17.89
CA GLU A 54 -11.55 7.64 18.54
C GLU A 54 -10.49 8.46 17.78
N GLU A 55 -9.40 7.82 17.36
CA GLU A 55 -8.35 8.46 16.56
C GLU A 55 -8.87 8.83 15.17
N ILE A 56 -9.63 7.95 14.51
CA ILE A 56 -10.24 8.23 13.20
C ILE A 56 -11.08 9.49 13.27
N LYS A 57 -11.90 9.63 14.31
CA LYS A 57 -12.76 10.78 14.52
C LYS A 57 -11.95 12.03 14.92
N LYS A 58 -11.03 11.90 15.88
CA LYS A 58 -10.23 13.02 16.40
C LYS A 58 -9.37 13.66 15.31
N TYR A 59 -8.70 12.85 14.50
CA TYR A 59 -7.75 13.33 13.48
C TYR A 59 -8.36 13.38 12.07
N ASN A 60 -9.69 13.29 11.98
CA ASN A 60 -10.43 13.41 10.72
C ASN A 60 -9.84 12.55 9.59
N TYR A 61 -9.65 11.25 9.87
CA TYR A 61 -9.12 10.31 8.90
C TYR A 61 -10.08 10.10 7.73
N LYS A 62 -9.51 10.03 6.54
CA LYS A 62 -10.18 9.67 5.28
C LYS A 62 -9.51 8.45 4.66
N MET A 63 -10.18 7.79 3.75
CA MET A 63 -9.69 6.60 3.04
C MET A 63 -9.50 5.38 3.95
N ILE A 64 -10.31 5.28 4.99
CA ILE A 64 -10.41 4.12 5.90
C ILE A 64 -11.83 3.55 5.78
N ASP A 65 -11.98 2.22 5.85
CA ASP A 65 -13.28 1.52 5.84
C ASP A 65 -14.18 1.83 4.63
N ILE A 66 -13.60 1.99 3.45
CA ILE A 66 -14.33 2.40 2.26
C ILE A 66 -14.91 1.25 1.45
N VAL A 67 -14.37 0.03 1.60
CA VAL A 67 -14.83 -1.15 0.85
C VAL A 67 -14.95 -2.39 1.71
N GLU A 68 -15.82 -3.30 1.28
CA GLU A 68 -15.99 -4.61 1.92
C GLU A 68 -14.83 -5.56 1.55
N PRO A 69 -14.46 -6.54 2.41
CA PRO A 69 -13.29 -7.41 2.18
C PRO A 69 -13.37 -8.29 0.95
N PHE A 70 -14.54 -8.53 0.39
CA PHE A 70 -14.72 -9.33 -0.83
C PHE A 70 -14.50 -8.55 -2.12
N PHE A 71 -14.32 -7.23 -2.07
CA PHE A 71 -13.96 -6.43 -3.24
C PHE A 71 -12.47 -6.51 -3.55
N ASN A 72 -12.14 -6.71 -4.83
CA ASN A 72 -10.77 -6.59 -5.31
C ASN A 72 -10.45 -5.13 -5.64
N PHE A 73 -10.21 -4.36 -4.59
CA PHE A 73 -9.90 -2.94 -4.66
C PHE A 73 -8.51 -2.71 -5.25
N ASN A 74 -8.40 -1.80 -6.18
CA ASN A 74 -7.18 -1.54 -6.93
C ASN A 74 -6.78 -0.05 -6.92
N ILE A 75 -5.65 0.28 -7.53
CA ILE A 75 -5.12 1.64 -7.53
C ILE A 75 -6.00 2.63 -8.29
N LYS A 76 -6.72 2.23 -9.36
CA LYS A 76 -7.64 3.13 -10.08
C LYS A 76 -8.79 3.52 -9.17
N ASP A 77 -9.42 2.54 -8.50
CA ASP A 77 -10.49 2.77 -7.54
C ASP A 77 -10.03 3.70 -6.40
N TYR A 78 -8.81 3.46 -5.88
CA TYR A 78 -8.23 4.30 -4.84
C TYR A 78 -8.07 5.75 -5.30
N LEU A 79 -7.52 5.98 -6.49
CA LEU A 79 -7.24 7.31 -7.01
C LEU A 79 -8.52 8.11 -7.32
N GLU A 80 -9.58 7.46 -7.78
CA GLU A 80 -10.89 8.09 -8.01
C GLU A 80 -11.49 8.60 -6.69
N ILE A 81 -11.49 7.76 -5.65
CA ILE A 81 -12.00 8.15 -4.33
C ILE A 81 -11.08 9.22 -3.70
N PHE A 82 -9.75 9.03 -3.80
CA PHE A 82 -8.77 10.02 -3.32
C PHE A 82 -9.01 11.40 -3.92
N LYS A 83 -9.24 11.48 -5.24
CA LYS A 83 -9.55 12.74 -5.91
C LYS A 83 -10.77 13.42 -5.31
N ASN A 84 -11.87 12.68 -5.19
CA ASN A 84 -13.10 13.21 -4.58
C ASN A 84 -12.87 13.68 -3.14
N VAL A 85 -12.13 12.91 -2.35
CA VAL A 85 -11.83 13.26 -0.95
C VAL A 85 -11.02 14.54 -0.87
N ILE A 86 -9.91 14.67 -1.62
CA ILE A 86 -9.02 15.83 -1.51
C ILE A 86 -9.66 17.11 -2.09
N GLU A 87 -10.48 16.99 -3.12
CA GLU A 87 -11.22 18.13 -3.68
C GLU A 87 -12.22 18.71 -2.69
N ASN A 88 -12.80 17.89 -1.81
CA ASN A 88 -13.79 18.29 -0.81
C ASN A 88 -13.19 18.69 0.55
N VAL A 89 -11.88 18.67 0.73
CA VAL A 89 -11.23 19.21 1.94
C VAL A 89 -10.97 20.70 1.72
N ASP A 90 -11.62 21.53 2.53
CA ASP A 90 -11.47 22.98 2.46
C ASP A 90 -10.61 23.51 3.63
N LYS A 91 -9.68 24.44 3.28
CA LYS A 91 -8.91 25.28 4.22
C LYS A 91 -8.27 24.56 5.41
N ALA A 92 -7.89 23.30 5.25
CA ALA A 92 -7.21 22.52 6.28
C ALA A 92 -5.91 21.94 5.73
N PRO A 93 -4.85 21.85 6.51
CA PRO A 93 -3.67 21.08 6.13
C PRO A 93 -4.03 19.61 5.93
N ILE A 94 -3.61 19.06 4.78
CA ILE A 94 -3.88 17.67 4.41
C ILE A 94 -2.59 16.87 4.55
N PHE A 95 -2.67 15.79 5.33
CA PHE A 95 -1.56 14.87 5.56
C PHE A 95 -1.85 13.54 4.88
N GLY A 96 -1.09 13.19 3.85
CA GLY A 96 -1.12 11.87 3.23
C GLY A 96 -0.19 10.92 4.00
N VAL A 97 -0.75 10.00 4.80
CA VAL A 97 0.02 9.16 5.72
C VAL A 97 -0.02 7.70 5.28
N GLY A 98 1.14 7.11 5.01
CA GLY A 98 1.15 5.69 4.67
C GLY A 98 2.50 5.13 4.25
N GLY A 99 2.49 3.82 4.02
CA GLY A 99 3.67 3.06 3.60
C GLY A 99 3.55 2.42 2.22
N THR A 100 2.43 2.62 1.52
CA THR A 100 2.19 2.03 0.20
C THR A 100 2.80 2.93 -0.88
N GLY A 101 4.12 2.78 -1.09
CA GLY A 101 4.88 3.63 -2.00
C GLY A 101 4.30 3.71 -3.41
N PHE A 102 3.76 2.59 -3.94
CA PHE A 102 3.10 2.58 -5.23
C PHE A 102 1.87 3.52 -5.29
N TYR A 103 1.10 3.64 -4.20
CA TYR A 103 -0.03 4.57 -4.13
C TYR A 103 0.45 6.02 -4.10
N ILE A 104 1.50 6.30 -3.32
CA ILE A 104 2.11 7.64 -3.25
C ILE A 104 2.61 8.06 -4.62
N ASP A 105 3.36 7.19 -5.32
CA ASP A 105 3.85 7.46 -6.68
C ASP A 105 2.69 7.68 -7.66
N SER A 106 1.63 6.89 -7.54
CA SER A 106 0.45 7.00 -8.41
C SER A 106 -0.31 8.32 -8.18
N ILE A 107 -0.36 8.82 -6.95
CA ILE A 107 -0.93 10.13 -6.63
C ILE A 107 -0.05 11.24 -7.23
N LYS A 108 1.28 11.17 -7.06
CA LYS A 108 2.22 12.19 -7.50
C LYS A 108 2.38 12.26 -9.02
N TYR A 109 2.51 11.10 -9.65
CA TYR A 109 2.93 10.96 -11.06
C TYR A 109 1.84 10.42 -11.97
N GLY A 110 0.72 9.96 -11.40
CA GLY A 110 -0.36 9.35 -12.14
C GLY A 110 -0.15 7.88 -12.45
N ILE A 111 -1.08 7.33 -13.18
CA ILE A 111 -1.06 5.97 -13.72
C ILE A 111 -1.18 6.03 -15.24
N PHE A 112 -0.73 5.00 -15.93
CA PHE A 112 -0.99 4.88 -17.36
C PHE A 112 -2.40 4.34 -17.59
N ASP A 113 -3.03 4.80 -18.67
CA ASP A 113 -4.36 4.38 -19.06
C ASP A 113 -4.25 3.20 -20.05
N GLU A 114 -4.93 2.12 -19.74
CA GLU A 114 -5.11 0.98 -20.62
C GLU A 114 -6.39 1.22 -21.43
N THR A 115 -6.35 2.14 -22.39
CA THR A 115 -7.51 2.63 -23.14
C THR A 115 -8.33 1.58 -23.86
N ASN A 116 -7.86 0.33 -23.93
CA ASN A 116 -8.57 -0.82 -24.46
C ASN A 116 -8.82 -1.90 -23.38
N ASP A 117 -9.05 -1.48 -22.13
CA ASP A 117 -9.20 -2.41 -21.00
C ASP A 117 -10.53 -3.19 -21.09
N ASN A 118 -10.55 -4.20 -21.95
CA ASN A 118 -11.53 -5.25 -21.87
C ASN A 118 -11.20 -6.10 -20.65
N LYS A 119 -11.84 -5.81 -19.49
CA LYS A 119 -11.61 -6.51 -18.22
C LYS A 119 -11.75 -8.02 -18.34
N GLU A 120 -12.71 -8.50 -19.16
CA GLU A 120 -12.90 -9.93 -19.39
C GLU A 120 -11.71 -10.55 -20.12
N ASN A 121 -11.21 -9.87 -21.14
CA ASN A 121 -10.03 -10.31 -21.87
C ASN A 121 -8.77 -10.33 -20.98
N SER A 122 -8.57 -9.30 -20.16
CA SER A 122 -7.47 -9.27 -19.19
C SER A 122 -7.51 -10.43 -18.20
N ILE A 123 -8.69 -10.77 -17.70
CA ILE A 123 -8.88 -11.94 -16.80
C ILE A 123 -8.52 -13.24 -17.52
N LYS A 124 -8.98 -13.41 -18.78
CA LYS A 124 -8.70 -14.59 -19.61
C LYS A 124 -7.20 -14.73 -19.86
N ILE A 125 -6.55 -13.67 -20.35
CA ILE A 125 -5.10 -13.65 -20.63
C ILE A 125 -4.32 -14.01 -19.36
N ARG A 126 -4.68 -13.40 -18.22
CA ARG A 126 -4.00 -13.67 -16.94
C ARG A 126 -4.13 -15.13 -16.53
N LYS A 127 -5.32 -15.73 -16.68
CA LYS A 127 -5.54 -17.15 -16.40
C LYS A 127 -4.69 -18.05 -17.30
N GLU A 128 -4.64 -17.76 -18.60
CA GLU A 128 -3.82 -18.49 -19.57
C GLU A 128 -2.32 -18.38 -19.22
N LEU A 129 -1.84 -17.19 -18.84
CA LEU A 129 -0.44 -16.99 -18.43
C LEU A 129 -0.09 -17.77 -17.15
N TYR A 130 -1.01 -17.85 -16.17
CA TYR A 130 -0.78 -18.68 -14.98
C TYR A 130 -0.73 -20.17 -15.33
N GLN A 131 -1.62 -20.66 -16.21
CA GLN A 131 -1.57 -22.05 -16.70
C GLN A 131 -0.26 -22.35 -17.43
N ARG A 132 0.23 -21.40 -18.23
CA ARG A 132 1.54 -21.54 -18.88
C ARG A 132 2.69 -21.62 -17.88
N ILE A 133 2.65 -20.89 -16.77
CA ILE A 133 3.67 -21.05 -15.70
C ILE A 133 3.66 -22.47 -15.14
N GLU A 134 2.50 -23.09 -14.96
CA GLU A 134 2.38 -24.45 -14.45
C GLU A 134 2.95 -25.48 -15.46
N ASN A 135 2.76 -25.28 -16.76
CA ASN A 135 3.17 -26.21 -17.81
C ASN A 135 4.62 -25.99 -18.29
N GLU A 136 5.04 -24.73 -18.45
CA GLU A 136 6.29 -24.35 -19.13
C GLU A 136 7.32 -23.73 -18.16
N GLY A 137 6.89 -23.37 -16.95
CA GLY A 137 7.70 -22.63 -15.97
C GLY A 137 7.73 -21.11 -16.20
N LEU A 138 8.03 -20.37 -15.15
CA LEU A 138 8.10 -18.88 -15.17
C LEU A 138 9.20 -18.37 -16.11
N GLU A 139 10.29 -19.11 -16.26
CA GLU A 139 11.41 -18.75 -17.13
C GLU A 139 10.99 -18.59 -18.59
N SER A 140 10.11 -19.47 -19.09
CA SER A 140 9.57 -19.37 -20.47
C SER A 140 8.88 -18.01 -20.70
N LEU A 141 8.03 -17.59 -19.76
CA LEU A 141 7.33 -16.31 -19.84
C LEU A 141 8.29 -15.11 -19.72
N TYR A 142 9.31 -15.23 -18.88
CA TYR A 142 10.33 -14.19 -18.77
C TYR A 142 11.15 -14.04 -20.06
N LEU A 143 11.53 -15.13 -20.70
CA LEU A 143 12.22 -15.12 -22.00
C LEU A 143 11.34 -14.51 -23.10
N GLU A 144 10.04 -14.75 -23.04
CA GLU A 144 9.09 -14.11 -23.93
C GLU A 144 9.00 -12.59 -23.67
N LEU A 145 8.92 -12.18 -22.41
CA LEU A 145 8.95 -10.75 -22.03
C LEU A 145 10.23 -10.06 -22.52
N LEU A 146 11.39 -10.74 -22.46
CA LEU A 146 12.63 -10.23 -23.04
C LEU A 146 12.55 -9.95 -24.54
N LYS A 147 11.78 -10.77 -25.28
CA LYS A 147 11.61 -10.59 -26.73
C LYS A 147 10.65 -9.44 -27.07
N VAL A 148 9.55 -9.31 -26.32
CA VAL A 148 8.49 -8.33 -26.63
C VAL A 148 8.72 -6.97 -25.95
N ASP A 149 9.30 -6.94 -24.73
CA ASP A 149 9.57 -5.71 -23.97
C ASP A 149 10.84 -5.86 -23.12
N LYS A 150 11.99 -5.75 -23.79
CA LYS A 150 13.31 -5.88 -23.18
C LYS A 150 13.51 -4.90 -22.01
N GLU A 151 13.05 -3.65 -22.17
CA GLU A 151 13.19 -2.60 -21.12
C GLU A 151 12.45 -3.01 -19.85
N SER A 152 11.24 -3.56 -19.95
CA SER A 152 10.52 -4.09 -18.80
C SER A 152 11.21 -5.31 -18.18
N ALA A 153 11.71 -6.23 -19.01
CA ALA A 153 12.35 -7.44 -18.52
C ALA A 153 13.64 -7.15 -17.73
N GLU A 154 14.45 -6.17 -18.15
CA GLU A 154 15.67 -5.77 -17.44
C GLU A 154 15.39 -5.18 -16.04
N ILE A 155 14.21 -4.59 -15.83
CA ILE A 155 13.82 -3.96 -14.56
C ILE A 155 13.04 -4.93 -13.65
N ILE A 156 12.26 -5.83 -14.26
CA ILE A 156 11.42 -6.79 -13.53
C ILE A 156 12.29 -7.95 -13.04
N ASP A 157 12.17 -8.24 -11.74
CA ASP A 157 12.75 -9.46 -11.18
C ASP A 157 12.15 -10.69 -11.87
N ARG A 158 13.01 -11.49 -12.52
CA ARG A 158 12.64 -12.70 -13.28
C ARG A 158 11.87 -13.73 -12.44
N TYR A 159 12.04 -13.73 -11.13
CA TYR A 159 11.33 -14.62 -10.21
C TYR A 159 9.99 -14.05 -9.73
N ASN A 160 9.64 -12.84 -10.12
CA ASN A 160 8.37 -12.22 -9.76
C ASN A 160 7.29 -12.49 -10.79
N SER A 161 6.64 -13.65 -10.66
CA SER A 161 5.59 -14.10 -11.59
C SER A 161 4.49 -13.05 -11.81
N ARG A 162 4.04 -12.36 -10.75
CA ARG A 162 2.99 -11.34 -10.88
C ARG A 162 3.39 -10.18 -11.78
N ARG A 163 4.65 -9.73 -11.71
CA ARG A 163 5.14 -8.63 -12.55
C ARG A 163 5.41 -9.05 -13.97
N VAL A 164 5.95 -10.26 -14.18
CA VAL A 164 6.15 -10.85 -15.52
C VAL A 164 4.80 -11.02 -16.21
N ILE A 165 3.84 -11.66 -15.54
CA ILE A 165 2.48 -11.82 -16.05
C ILE A 165 1.86 -10.46 -16.38
N ARG A 166 1.97 -9.46 -15.48
CA ARG A 166 1.37 -8.15 -15.71
C ARG A 166 1.92 -7.45 -16.94
N ALA A 167 3.21 -7.53 -17.18
CA ALA A 167 3.83 -6.92 -18.36
C ALA A 167 3.36 -7.60 -19.65
N LEU A 168 3.30 -8.94 -19.67
CA LEU A 168 2.78 -9.70 -20.80
C LEU A 168 1.27 -9.52 -21.02
N GLU A 169 0.48 -9.50 -19.93
CA GLU A 169 -0.97 -9.21 -19.97
C GLU A 169 -1.24 -7.88 -20.67
N VAL A 170 -0.52 -6.82 -20.29
CA VAL A 170 -0.63 -5.51 -20.92
C VAL A 170 -0.29 -5.58 -22.41
N PHE A 171 0.80 -6.26 -22.77
CA PHE A 171 1.19 -6.43 -24.16
C PHE A 171 0.14 -7.17 -24.97
N TYR A 172 -0.36 -8.30 -24.48
CA TYR A 172 -1.39 -9.07 -25.18
C TYR A 172 -2.74 -8.37 -25.26
N ASN A 173 -3.09 -7.58 -24.26
CA ASN A 173 -4.37 -6.87 -24.22
C ASN A 173 -4.38 -5.62 -25.09
N THR A 174 -3.24 -4.91 -25.19
CA THR A 174 -3.15 -3.58 -25.83
C THR A 174 -2.33 -3.56 -27.12
N GLY A 175 -1.51 -4.58 -27.38
CA GLY A 175 -0.50 -4.59 -28.44
C GLY A 175 0.70 -3.67 -28.17
N ARG A 176 0.76 -3.00 -27.01
CA ARG A 176 1.80 -2.03 -26.65
C ARG A 176 2.68 -2.54 -25.53
N LYS A 177 3.94 -2.14 -25.53
CA LYS A 177 4.90 -2.51 -24.48
C LYS A 177 4.53 -1.86 -23.14
N PHE A 178 4.67 -2.61 -22.07
CA PHE A 178 4.45 -2.09 -20.72
C PHE A 178 5.39 -0.93 -20.37
N SER A 179 6.66 -1.01 -20.85
CA SER A 179 7.65 0.08 -20.68
C SER A 179 7.22 1.38 -21.38
N GLU A 180 6.61 1.31 -22.55
CA GLU A 180 6.11 2.47 -23.28
C GLU A 180 4.91 3.11 -22.55
N LEU A 181 3.90 2.32 -22.20
CA LEU A 181 2.72 2.80 -21.47
C LEU A 181 3.11 3.42 -20.13
N LYS A 182 4.09 2.84 -19.44
CA LYS A 182 4.57 3.38 -18.17
C LYS A 182 5.14 4.80 -18.27
N LYS A 183 5.62 5.21 -19.44
CA LYS A 183 6.10 6.58 -19.72
C LYS A 183 4.94 7.57 -19.96
N GLU A 184 3.75 7.08 -20.29
CA GLU A 184 2.56 7.88 -20.63
C GLU A 184 1.61 8.07 -19.42
N ARG A 185 2.15 8.13 -18.21
CA ARG A 185 1.36 8.34 -17.00
C ARG A 185 0.59 9.65 -17.04
N LYS A 186 -0.69 9.60 -16.66
CA LYS A 186 -1.55 10.78 -16.54
C LYS A 186 -1.90 10.98 -15.07
N LYS A 187 -1.65 12.18 -14.58
CA LYS A 187 -2.09 12.61 -13.24
C LYS A 187 -3.61 12.70 -13.22
N ILE A 188 -4.22 12.24 -12.14
CA ILE A 188 -5.67 12.37 -11.92
C ILE A 188 -6.00 13.76 -11.35
N ILE A 189 -5.06 14.33 -10.60
CA ILE A 189 -5.17 15.64 -9.97
C ILE A 189 -3.79 16.28 -9.91
N ASP A 190 -3.76 17.60 -10.13
CA ASP A 190 -2.56 18.40 -9.92
C ASP A 190 -2.47 18.83 -8.47
N LEU A 191 -1.36 18.40 -7.82
CA LEU A 191 -1.09 18.66 -6.41
C LEU A 191 0.24 19.39 -6.27
N ASP A 192 0.24 20.36 -5.35
CA ASP A 192 1.46 20.86 -4.75
C ASP A 192 1.75 20.06 -3.47
N TYR A 193 2.99 19.63 -3.24
CA TYR A 193 3.26 18.74 -2.12
C TYR A 193 4.63 18.90 -1.48
N LEU A 194 4.66 18.71 -0.16
CA LEU A 194 5.87 18.36 0.58
C LEU A 194 5.92 16.84 0.79
N SER A 195 7.12 16.29 0.82
CA SER A 195 7.28 14.83 0.99
C SER A 195 8.39 14.50 1.98
N TYR A 196 7.99 13.86 3.07
CA TYR A 196 8.88 13.42 4.15
C TYR A 196 8.85 11.91 4.31
N ILE A 197 9.99 11.37 4.73
CA ILE A 197 10.12 9.95 5.10
C ILE A 197 10.62 9.85 6.54
N MET A 198 9.89 9.08 7.34
CA MET A 198 10.35 8.69 8.68
C MET A 198 11.61 7.86 8.58
N ASP A 199 12.70 8.41 9.10
CA ASP A 199 13.99 7.72 9.22
C ASP A 199 14.08 7.07 10.60
N ILE A 200 14.32 5.77 10.61
CA ILE A 200 14.37 4.97 11.82
C ILE A 200 15.48 3.92 11.68
N GLU A 201 16.23 3.74 12.75
CA GLU A 201 17.25 2.70 12.80
C GLU A 201 16.66 1.32 12.60
N ARG A 202 17.37 0.46 11.83
CA ARG A 202 16.86 -0.85 11.40
C ARG A 202 16.49 -1.76 12.58
N ASP A 203 17.30 -1.79 13.60
CA ASP A 203 17.08 -2.68 14.76
C ASP A 203 15.87 -2.21 15.56
N THR A 204 15.73 -0.91 15.73
CA THR A 204 14.55 -0.29 16.35
C THR A 204 13.29 -0.61 15.55
N LEU A 205 13.34 -0.48 14.22
CA LEU A 205 12.22 -0.81 13.34
C LEU A 205 11.80 -2.29 13.48
N TYR A 206 12.77 -3.20 13.49
CA TYR A 206 12.49 -4.63 13.61
C TYR A 206 11.93 -5.01 14.99
N ASN A 207 12.43 -4.39 16.05
CA ASN A 207 11.87 -4.55 17.39
C ASN A 207 10.42 -4.03 17.47
N ASN A 208 10.13 -2.86 16.86
CA ASN A 208 8.78 -2.31 16.79
C ASN A 208 7.83 -3.23 16.01
N ILE A 209 8.29 -3.80 14.90
CA ILE A 209 7.51 -4.76 14.11
C ILE A 209 7.19 -5.99 14.94
N ASN A 210 8.17 -6.58 15.62
CA ASN A 210 7.97 -7.79 16.42
C ASN A 210 6.94 -7.53 17.54
N LYS A 211 7.12 -6.44 18.30
CA LYS A 211 6.17 -6.02 19.36
C LYS A 211 4.77 -5.79 18.80
N ARG A 212 4.65 -5.14 17.64
CA ARG A 212 3.36 -4.91 17.00
C ARG A 212 2.65 -6.21 16.64
N VAL A 213 3.37 -7.19 16.10
CA VAL A 213 2.79 -8.50 15.77
C VAL A 213 2.32 -9.22 17.02
N ASP A 214 3.09 -9.19 18.12
CA ASP A 214 2.67 -9.79 19.38
C ASP A 214 1.37 -9.11 19.89
N LEU A 215 1.31 -7.77 19.89
CA LEU A 215 0.11 -7.01 20.27
C LEU A 215 -1.10 -7.29 19.35
N MET A 216 -0.89 -7.56 18.05
CA MET A 216 -1.99 -7.94 17.16
C MET A 216 -2.66 -9.24 17.63
N PHE A 217 -1.89 -10.23 18.06
CA PHE A 217 -2.43 -11.47 18.60
C PHE A 217 -3.12 -11.27 19.95
N ASP A 218 -2.51 -10.48 20.83
CA ASP A 218 -3.08 -10.14 22.14
C ASP A 218 -4.40 -9.39 21.99
N ASN A 219 -4.55 -8.58 20.94
CA ASN A 219 -5.76 -7.83 20.62
C ASN A 219 -6.80 -8.63 19.82
N GLY A 220 -6.55 -9.90 19.50
CA GLY A 220 -7.55 -10.78 18.87
C GLY A 220 -7.47 -10.89 17.35
N LEU A 221 -6.28 -10.82 16.74
CA LEU A 221 -6.11 -11.00 15.30
C LEU A 221 -6.74 -12.30 14.76
N LEU A 222 -6.63 -13.42 15.51
CA LEU A 222 -7.25 -14.68 15.08
C LEU A 222 -8.76 -14.61 15.04
N GLU A 223 -9.37 -13.93 15.99
CA GLU A 223 -10.81 -13.74 16.08
C GLU A 223 -11.32 -12.82 14.97
N GLU A 224 -10.54 -11.78 14.64
CA GLU A 224 -10.83 -10.93 13.48
C GLU A 224 -10.82 -11.74 12.18
N VAL A 225 -9.79 -12.55 11.95
CA VAL A 225 -9.70 -13.39 10.74
C VAL A 225 -10.82 -14.45 10.70
N LYS A 226 -11.16 -15.10 11.83
CA LYS A 226 -12.30 -16.00 11.92
C LYS A 226 -13.63 -15.33 11.52
N SER A 227 -13.80 -14.08 11.92
CA SER A 227 -15.00 -13.31 11.58
C SER A 227 -15.08 -13.03 10.08
N ILE A 228 -13.96 -12.68 9.45
CA ILE A 228 -13.88 -12.44 7.99
C ILE A 228 -14.13 -13.75 7.22
N ILE A 229 -13.58 -14.88 7.68
CA ILE A 229 -13.84 -16.20 7.09
C ILE A 229 -15.36 -16.54 7.13
N LYS A 230 -16.04 -16.24 8.24
CA LYS A 230 -17.50 -16.44 8.37
C LYS A 230 -18.32 -15.57 7.40
N MET A 231 -17.77 -14.46 6.92
CA MET A 231 -18.38 -13.64 5.87
C MET A 231 -18.21 -14.25 4.47
N ASN A 232 -17.65 -15.45 4.34
CA ASN A 232 -17.36 -16.16 3.09
C ASN A 232 -16.45 -15.37 2.12
N VAL A 233 -15.53 -14.56 2.65
CA VAL A 233 -14.54 -13.86 1.85
C VAL A 233 -13.56 -14.88 1.26
N ASN A 234 -13.45 -14.90 -0.07
CA ASN A 234 -12.55 -15.83 -0.75
C ASN A 234 -11.09 -15.52 -0.41
N ILE A 235 -10.33 -16.58 -0.09
CA ILE A 235 -8.89 -16.45 0.21
C ILE A 235 -8.10 -15.73 -0.90
N ASN A 236 -8.54 -15.80 -2.14
CA ASN A 236 -7.90 -15.15 -3.28
C ASN A 236 -8.24 -13.65 -3.42
N CYS A 237 -9.16 -13.12 -2.61
CA CYS A 237 -9.42 -11.68 -2.56
C CYS A 237 -8.15 -10.92 -2.10
N THR A 238 -7.96 -9.72 -2.62
CA THR A 238 -6.79 -8.88 -2.30
C THR A 238 -6.65 -8.65 -0.80
N SER A 239 -7.75 -8.45 -0.09
CA SER A 239 -7.84 -8.32 1.37
C SER A 239 -7.19 -9.49 2.09
N MET A 240 -7.57 -10.72 1.74
CA MET A 240 -7.09 -11.95 2.37
C MET A 240 -5.63 -12.31 2.00
N GLN A 241 -5.04 -11.64 1.03
CA GLN A 241 -3.61 -11.79 0.69
C GLN A 241 -2.70 -10.85 1.52
N ALA A 242 -3.28 -10.03 2.41
CA ALA A 242 -2.52 -9.20 3.32
C ALA A 242 -1.72 -10.05 4.33
N ILE A 243 -0.56 -9.50 4.74
CA ILE A 243 0.29 -10.13 5.77
C ILE A 243 -0.51 -10.17 7.08
N GLY A 244 -0.49 -11.30 7.75
CA GLY A 244 -1.29 -11.58 8.93
C GLY A 244 -2.57 -12.33 8.58
N TYR A 245 -3.35 -11.86 7.61
CA TYR A 245 -4.63 -12.49 7.24
C TYR A 245 -4.44 -13.81 6.51
N LYS A 246 -3.56 -13.85 5.52
CA LYS A 246 -3.27 -15.08 4.80
C LYS A 246 -2.71 -16.16 5.71
N GLU A 247 -1.75 -15.81 6.54
CA GLU A 247 -1.10 -16.75 7.45
C GLU A 247 -2.07 -17.27 8.52
N CYS A 248 -2.92 -16.38 9.10
CA CYS A 248 -3.94 -16.79 10.03
C CYS A 248 -5.01 -17.66 9.37
N TYR A 249 -5.37 -17.40 8.11
CA TYR A 249 -6.27 -18.29 7.36
C TYR A 249 -5.66 -19.68 7.20
N ASP A 250 -4.39 -19.77 6.76
CA ASP A 250 -3.70 -21.05 6.58
C ASP A 250 -3.60 -21.82 7.91
N TYR A 251 -3.37 -21.14 9.03
CA TYR A 251 -3.38 -21.73 10.36
C TYR A 251 -4.76 -22.25 10.76
N LEU A 252 -5.81 -21.44 10.59
CA LEU A 252 -7.17 -21.74 11.04
C LEU A 252 -7.88 -22.82 10.21
N VAL A 253 -7.63 -22.84 8.90
CA VAL A 253 -8.35 -23.72 7.96
C VAL A 253 -7.53 -24.96 7.61
N ASN A 254 -6.22 -24.78 7.37
CA ASN A 254 -5.36 -25.86 6.89
C ASN A 254 -4.59 -26.55 8.02
N ASN A 255 -4.63 -26.01 9.24
CA ASN A 255 -3.88 -26.50 10.42
C ASN A 255 -2.40 -26.78 10.09
N SER A 256 -1.77 -25.87 9.33
CA SER A 256 -0.53 -26.10 8.61
C SER A 256 0.74 -25.85 9.47
N MET A 257 0.59 -25.29 10.68
CA MET A 257 1.73 -24.89 11.51
C MET A 257 1.33 -24.74 12.99
N SER A 258 2.33 -24.62 13.88
CA SER A 258 2.09 -24.28 15.28
C SER A 258 1.75 -22.79 15.45
N PHE A 259 1.17 -22.40 16.58
CA PHE A 259 0.87 -21.00 16.89
C PHE A 259 2.15 -20.14 16.96
N GLU A 260 3.22 -20.67 17.51
CA GLU A 260 4.51 -19.97 17.58
C GLU A 260 5.10 -19.78 16.18
N ASP A 261 5.02 -20.78 15.31
CA ASP A 261 5.48 -20.66 13.92
C ASP A 261 4.67 -19.61 13.17
N LEU A 262 3.35 -19.53 13.38
CA LEU A 262 2.49 -18.52 12.80
C LEU A 262 2.98 -17.10 13.15
N LYS A 263 3.23 -16.84 14.44
CA LYS A 263 3.74 -15.55 14.93
C LYS A 263 5.08 -15.20 14.26
N GLU A 264 6.02 -16.14 14.24
CA GLU A 264 7.33 -15.90 13.65
C GLU A 264 7.28 -15.69 12.13
N ILE A 265 6.41 -16.41 11.41
CA ILE A 265 6.19 -16.21 9.98
C ILE A 265 5.66 -14.80 9.72
N ILE A 266 4.67 -14.33 10.48
CA ILE A 266 4.10 -12.99 10.32
C ILE A 266 5.16 -11.92 10.64
N LYS A 267 5.92 -12.05 11.72
CA LYS A 267 7.03 -11.14 12.05
C LYS A 267 8.04 -11.07 10.90
N LYS A 268 8.49 -12.23 10.40
CA LYS A 268 9.45 -12.32 9.28
C LYS A 268 8.89 -11.67 8.01
N ARG A 269 7.64 -11.95 7.64
CA ARG A 269 7.00 -11.37 6.45
C ARG A 269 6.84 -9.85 6.58
N THR A 270 6.49 -9.35 7.77
CA THR A 270 6.36 -7.91 8.05
C THR A 270 7.72 -7.21 8.00
N ARG A 271 8.80 -7.80 8.53
CA ARG A 271 10.16 -7.26 8.38
C ARG A 271 10.59 -7.21 6.90
N ASN A 272 10.28 -8.24 6.12
CA ASN A 272 10.54 -8.25 4.67
C ASN A 272 9.71 -7.19 3.92
N PHE A 273 8.48 -6.96 4.35
CA PHE A 273 7.64 -5.90 3.79
C PHE A 273 8.24 -4.52 4.09
N ALA A 274 8.63 -4.26 5.34
CA ALA A 274 9.31 -3.03 5.73
C ALA A 274 10.61 -2.80 4.92
N LYS A 275 11.41 -3.85 4.69
CA LYS A 275 12.60 -3.77 3.83
C LYS A 275 12.25 -3.34 2.40
N ARG A 276 11.17 -3.88 1.82
CA ARG A 276 10.70 -3.47 0.48
C ARG A 276 10.24 -2.00 0.45
N GLN A 277 9.54 -1.54 1.50
CA GLN A 277 9.13 -0.14 1.63
C GLN A 277 10.35 0.79 1.70
N LEU A 278 11.35 0.48 2.53
CA LEU A 278 12.59 1.26 2.61
C LEU A 278 13.34 1.30 1.26
N THR A 279 13.35 0.18 0.53
CA THR A 279 13.97 0.13 -0.81
C THR A 279 13.18 0.99 -1.80
N TRP A 280 11.86 1.02 -1.71
CA TRP A 280 11.01 1.86 -2.55
C TRP A 280 11.33 3.34 -2.32
N PHE A 281 11.31 3.78 -1.10
CA PHE A 281 11.53 5.18 -0.72
C PHE A 281 12.97 5.69 -0.91
N ARG A 282 13.94 4.82 -1.22
CA ARG A 282 15.29 5.25 -1.62
C ARG A 282 15.38 5.78 -3.06
N ARG A 283 14.35 5.55 -3.87
CA ARG A 283 14.34 5.90 -5.31
C ARG A 283 14.04 7.35 -5.59
N GLU A 284 13.51 8.08 -4.62
CA GLU A 284 13.10 9.47 -4.74
C GLU A 284 13.83 10.34 -3.72
N GLU A 285 14.00 11.62 -4.06
CA GLU A 285 14.45 12.63 -3.12
C GLU A 285 13.33 13.00 -2.16
N HIS A 286 13.36 12.38 -0.99
CA HIS A 286 12.47 12.73 0.12
C HIS A 286 13.28 13.39 1.23
N LYS A 287 12.70 14.38 1.90
CA LYS A 287 13.27 14.89 3.14
C LYS A 287 13.14 13.82 4.23
N ARG A 288 14.28 13.35 4.76
CA ARG A 288 14.28 12.42 5.89
C ARG A 288 14.03 13.17 7.17
N ILE A 289 13.14 12.62 8.00
CA ILE A 289 12.75 13.20 9.29
C ILE A 289 12.78 12.14 10.38
N LYS A 290 13.07 12.58 11.59
CA LYS A 290 13.00 11.80 12.83
C LYS A 290 11.91 12.34 13.76
N PRO A 291 11.51 11.61 14.80
CA PRO A 291 10.49 12.08 15.73
C PRO A 291 10.80 13.43 16.37
N GLU A 292 12.09 13.75 16.58
CA GLU A 292 12.55 15.01 17.15
C GLU A 292 12.46 16.21 16.19
N ASP A 293 12.29 16.00 14.89
CA ASP A 293 12.23 17.09 13.89
C ASP A 293 10.85 17.78 13.83
N ILE A 294 9.95 17.51 14.76
CA ILE A 294 8.54 17.92 14.69
C ILE A 294 8.36 19.43 14.54
N GLU A 295 9.13 20.24 15.29
CA GLU A 295 9.05 21.71 15.24
C GLU A 295 9.52 22.25 13.87
N LYS A 296 10.62 21.72 13.36
CA LYS A 296 11.17 22.06 12.06
C LYS A 296 10.17 21.74 10.95
N VAL A 297 9.60 20.55 10.98
CA VAL A 297 8.61 20.10 10.00
C VAL A 297 7.34 20.95 10.09
N ALA A 298 6.88 21.27 11.30
CA ALA A 298 5.72 22.14 11.49
C ALA A 298 5.94 23.53 10.89
N LYS A 299 7.14 24.11 11.06
CA LYS A 299 7.49 25.40 10.43
C LYS A 299 7.45 25.33 8.92
N GLU A 300 8.09 24.32 8.30
CA GLU A 300 8.09 24.14 6.85
C GLU A 300 6.65 23.96 6.31
N ILE A 301 5.78 23.23 7.04
CA ILE A 301 4.38 23.04 6.67
C ILE A 301 3.59 24.35 6.77
N LYS A 302 3.79 25.17 7.82
CA LYS A 302 3.17 26.48 7.92
C LYS A 302 3.55 27.38 6.75
N GLU A 303 4.83 27.46 6.42
CA GLU A 303 5.32 28.22 5.27
C GLU A 303 4.69 27.72 3.96
N PHE A 304 4.60 26.39 3.77
CA PHE A 304 3.98 25.78 2.60
C PHE A 304 2.49 26.10 2.46
N TYR A 305 1.73 26.12 3.58
CA TYR A 305 0.31 26.46 3.58
C TYR A 305 0.03 27.96 3.72
N GLU A 306 1.05 28.77 3.96
CA GLU A 306 0.93 30.23 4.20
C GLU A 306 0.09 30.56 5.46
N LEU A 307 0.36 29.81 6.57
CA LEU A 307 -0.32 29.86 7.87
C LEU A 307 0.48 30.66 8.91
#